data_a386d09cde3b2221ac442f599b268c40
#
_entry.id   a386d09cde3b2221ac442f599b268c40
#
_cell.length_a   1.000
_cell.length_b   1.000
_cell.length_c   1.000
_cell.angle_alpha   90.00
_cell.angle_beta   90.00
_cell.angle_gamma   90.00
#
_symmetry.space_group_name_H-M   'P 1'
#
loop_
_entity.id
_entity.type
_entity.pdbx_description
1 polymer ?
#
loop_
_entity_poly.entity_id
_entity_poly.type
_entity_poly.pdbx_seq_one_letter_code
_entity_poly.pdbx_strand_id
1 'polypeptide(L)'
;MLRKLMLWFMTVCLFFCLCANVLCEESYVVIDDDEKNTAPDPLFQAAVMMRRMSDLEKICQLFIVSPEALTGETRTAALSNDHTFAQYPVGGVMLFGQNIESEQQLRNLTEQLRAQAAAARLYPLFIAVDEEGGLVSRVANKLGYDLAPSPNEIGKTGDEAQAYTAGQYISGYLAPLGVNLCFAPPADTALDDYIDGMQYYGEDPALVSRLASAMAKGLREGGVVPCYSHFPGRGSFEGVTLKKLSIKRTADEMRNSEWIPFRDGIRDNIEMIMVSHGLFRLIEDDMPASTSNRVVNGLLRGELGYQGVVVTDSLRMNAVTSNYKTGQECVAALKAGADILLLPPDLGRAVRAIQTAVSQGDLSMQRIEESVIRILAVKIRMNVGSF
;
A
#
# COMPACT_ATOMS: atom_id res chain seq x y z
N MET A 1 -39.35 37.15 -47.77
CA MET A 1 -38.10 36.65 -47.22
C MET A 1 -38.17 36.38 -45.69
N LEU A 2 -38.80 37.27 -44.92
CA LEU A 2 -38.94 37.12 -43.44
C LEU A 2 -39.74 35.88 -42.98
N ARG A 3 -40.83 35.49 -43.74
CA ARG A 3 -41.62 34.30 -43.33
C ARG A 3 -40.88 32.95 -43.46
N LYS A 4 -39.95 32.84 -44.42
CA LYS A 4 -39.12 31.60 -44.54
C LYS A 4 -38.04 31.51 -43.48
N LEU A 5 -37.49 32.64 -42.99
CA LEU A 5 -36.53 32.68 -41.92
C LEU A 5 -37.19 32.30 -40.53
N MET A 6 -38.42 32.78 -40.29
CA MET A 6 -39.17 32.43 -39.08
C MET A 6 -39.53 30.94 -39.02
N LEU A 7 -39.92 30.32 -40.15
CA LEU A 7 -40.18 28.88 -40.16
C LEU A 7 -38.93 28.05 -39.94
N TRP A 8 -37.76 28.48 -40.45
CA TRP A 8 -36.51 27.78 -40.27
C TRP A 8 -36.01 27.87 -38.80
N PHE A 9 -36.19 29.05 -38.17
CA PHE A 9 -35.86 29.21 -36.72
C PHE A 9 -36.79 28.41 -35.82
N MET A 10 -38.09 28.32 -36.12
CA MET A 10 -39.02 27.46 -35.36
C MET A 10 -38.71 25.97 -35.53
N THR A 11 -38.29 25.51 -36.71
CA THR A 11 -37.93 24.10 -36.94
C THR A 11 -36.63 23.72 -36.24
N VAL A 12 -35.64 24.64 -36.18
CA VAL A 12 -34.36 24.41 -35.46
C VAL A 12 -34.59 24.41 -33.93
N CYS A 13 -35.45 25.31 -33.41
CA CYS A 13 -35.79 25.31 -31.99
C CYS A 13 -36.61 24.07 -31.58
N LEU A 14 -37.55 23.58 -32.44
CA LEU A 14 -38.21 22.31 -32.14
C LEU A 14 -37.29 21.11 -32.19
N PHE A 15 -36.30 21.10 -33.08
CA PHE A 15 -35.30 20.01 -33.12
C PHE A 15 -34.37 20.04 -31.90
N PHE A 16 -33.98 21.22 -31.40
CA PHE A 16 -33.22 21.35 -30.17
C PHE A 16 -34.03 20.98 -28.92
N CYS A 17 -35.31 21.29 -28.85
CA CYS A 17 -36.19 20.85 -27.76
C CYS A 17 -36.47 19.34 -27.80
N LEU A 18 -36.57 18.72 -28.98
CA LEU A 18 -36.69 17.25 -29.08
C LEU A 18 -35.36 16.54 -28.72
N CYS A 19 -34.21 17.10 -29.08
CA CYS A 19 -32.92 16.52 -28.64
C CYS A 19 -32.65 16.73 -27.14
N ALA A 20 -33.15 17.81 -26.53
CA ALA A 20 -33.01 18.01 -25.08
C ALA A 20 -33.92 17.07 -24.26
N ASN A 21 -35.07 16.65 -24.80
CA ASN A 21 -35.93 15.66 -24.15
C ASN A 21 -35.48 14.19 -24.33
N VAL A 22 -34.59 13.91 -25.30
CA VAL A 22 -34.00 12.55 -25.47
C VAL A 22 -32.78 12.33 -24.62
N LEU A 23 -32.21 13.39 -24.00
CA LEU A 23 -31.06 13.30 -23.08
C LEU A 23 -31.44 13.33 -21.58
N CYS A 24 -32.76 13.31 -21.30
CA CYS A 24 -33.28 13.21 -19.93
C CYS A 24 -34.26 12.04 -19.81
N GLU A 25 -33.96 10.90 -20.40
CA GLU A 25 -34.40 9.63 -19.84
C GLU A 25 -33.50 9.37 -18.64
N GLU A 26 -34.02 9.74 -17.49
CA GLU A 26 -33.62 9.07 -16.25
C GLU A 26 -33.79 7.58 -16.51
N SER A 27 -32.69 6.89 -16.78
CA SER A 27 -32.67 5.44 -16.69
C SER A 27 -32.95 5.13 -15.24
N TYR A 28 -34.21 4.97 -14.88
CA TYR A 28 -34.60 4.23 -13.70
C TYR A 28 -33.99 2.85 -13.89
N VAL A 29 -32.86 2.61 -13.23
CA VAL A 29 -32.42 1.26 -12.96
C VAL A 29 -33.54 0.67 -12.15
N VAL A 30 -34.36 -0.16 -12.76
CA VAL A 30 -35.26 -1.05 -12.05
C VAL A 30 -34.33 -1.92 -11.22
N ILE A 31 -34.18 -1.58 -9.94
CA ILE A 31 -33.53 -2.44 -8.98
C ILE A 31 -34.48 -3.61 -8.84
N ASP A 32 -34.08 -4.73 -9.40
CA ASP A 32 -34.79 -5.99 -9.24
C ASP A 32 -34.76 -6.30 -7.73
N ASP A 33 -35.91 -6.31 -7.10
CA ASP A 33 -36.07 -6.55 -5.63
C ASP A 33 -35.56 -7.93 -5.16
N ASP A 34 -35.02 -8.74 -6.08
CA ASP A 34 -34.37 -10.03 -5.81
C ASP A 34 -32.85 -9.95 -5.58
N GLU A 35 -32.20 -8.79 -5.70
CA GLU A 35 -30.82 -8.60 -5.21
C GLU A 35 -30.81 -8.50 -3.67
N LYS A 36 -30.93 -9.65 -3.06
CA LYS A 36 -30.73 -9.88 -1.63
C LYS A 36 -29.42 -9.25 -1.18
N ASN A 37 -29.51 -8.11 -0.47
CA ASN A 37 -28.64 -7.72 0.65
C ASN A 37 -27.14 -8.02 0.48
N THR A 38 -26.56 -7.72 -0.67
CA THR A 38 -25.11 -7.72 -0.84
C THR A 38 -24.57 -6.38 -0.34
N ALA A 39 -23.64 -6.42 0.61
CA ALA A 39 -22.96 -5.21 1.07
C ALA A 39 -22.43 -4.44 -0.15
N PRO A 40 -22.53 -3.09 -0.19
CA PRO A 40 -22.06 -2.31 -1.32
C PRO A 40 -20.59 -2.62 -1.65
N ASP A 41 -20.23 -2.59 -2.93
CA ASP A 41 -18.87 -2.79 -3.39
C ASP A 41 -17.89 -1.92 -2.58
N PRO A 42 -16.80 -2.49 -2.01
CA PRO A 42 -15.78 -1.73 -1.26
C PRO A 42 -15.21 -0.52 -2.01
N LEU A 43 -15.05 -0.59 -3.34
CA LEU A 43 -14.60 0.55 -4.14
C LEU A 43 -15.65 1.67 -4.18
N PHE A 44 -16.93 1.32 -4.29
CA PHE A 44 -18.00 2.31 -4.24
C PHE A 44 -18.07 2.97 -2.85
N GLN A 45 -18.01 2.18 -1.78
CA GLN A 45 -18.00 2.72 -0.41
C GLN A 45 -16.79 3.66 -0.20
N ALA A 46 -15.60 3.23 -0.62
CA ALA A 46 -14.38 4.02 -0.55
C ALA A 46 -14.50 5.36 -1.30
N ALA A 47 -15.10 5.36 -2.49
CA ALA A 47 -15.34 6.59 -3.27
C ALA A 47 -16.30 7.55 -2.57
N VAL A 48 -17.37 7.04 -1.94
CA VAL A 48 -18.29 7.84 -1.13
C VAL A 48 -17.59 8.46 0.08
N MET A 49 -16.77 7.67 0.77
CA MET A 49 -15.99 8.14 1.92
C MET A 49 -14.98 9.21 1.52
N MET A 50 -14.21 8.98 0.45
CA MET A 50 -13.20 9.90 -0.08
C MET A 50 -13.78 11.27 -0.41
N ARG A 51 -15.00 11.34 -0.97
CA ARG A 51 -15.68 12.62 -1.30
C ARG A 51 -15.99 13.49 -0.08
N ARG A 52 -16.02 12.93 1.13
CA ARG A 52 -16.26 13.66 2.39
C ARG A 52 -14.96 14.18 3.03
N MET A 53 -13.81 13.79 2.47
CA MET A 53 -12.50 14.19 2.98
C MET A 53 -12.08 15.55 2.45
N SER A 54 -11.47 16.37 3.30
CA SER A 54 -10.72 17.55 2.88
C SER A 54 -9.46 17.15 2.10
N ASP A 55 -8.89 18.08 1.35
CA ASP A 55 -7.66 17.84 0.59
C ASP A 55 -6.49 17.44 1.50
N LEU A 56 -6.41 18.01 2.70
CA LEU A 56 -5.40 17.62 3.69
C LEU A 56 -5.60 16.19 4.16
N GLU A 57 -6.82 15.77 4.46
CA GLU A 57 -7.12 14.40 4.85
C GLU A 57 -6.80 13.41 3.74
N LYS A 58 -7.15 13.73 2.47
CA LYS A 58 -6.79 12.91 1.31
C LYS A 58 -5.28 12.75 1.18
N ILE A 59 -4.52 13.83 1.27
CA ILE A 59 -3.06 13.81 1.20
C ILE A 59 -2.48 12.99 2.36
N CYS A 60 -2.97 13.20 3.57
CA CYS A 60 -2.46 12.51 4.75
C CYS A 60 -2.80 11.02 4.77
N GLN A 61 -3.92 10.57 4.16
CA GLN A 61 -4.23 9.16 4.03
C GLN A 61 -3.18 8.35 3.25
N LEU A 62 -2.36 9.01 2.45
CA LEU A 62 -1.28 8.37 1.68
C LEU A 62 -0.07 8.00 2.55
N PHE A 63 -0.02 8.37 3.81
CA PHE A 63 1.15 8.16 4.66
C PHE A 63 0.94 7.04 5.68
N ILE A 64 1.96 6.17 5.78
CA ILE A 64 2.21 5.32 6.95
C ILE A 64 3.51 5.81 7.59
N VAL A 65 3.45 6.24 8.85
CA VAL A 65 4.56 6.88 9.56
C VAL A 65 4.84 6.19 10.89
N SER A 66 6.01 6.42 11.48
CA SER A 66 6.25 5.97 12.85
C SER A 66 5.50 6.85 13.86
N PRO A 67 5.13 6.36 15.06
CA PRO A 67 4.49 7.17 16.09
C PRO A 67 5.28 8.46 16.41
N GLU A 68 6.60 8.40 16.39
CA GLU A 68 7.49 9.52 16.65
C GLU A 68 7.32 10.67 15.65
N ALA A 69 6.93 10.37 14.41
CA ALA A 69 6.64 11.42 13.41
C ALA A 69 5.39 12.26 13.75
N LEU A 70 4.51 11.72 14.59
CA LEU A 70 3.28 12.39 15.05
C LEU A 70 3.46 13.06 16.40
N THR A 71 4.19 12.42 17.32
CA THR A 71 4.39 12.91 18.69
C THR A 71 5.54 13.90 18.82
N GLY A 72 6.53 13.82 17.91
CA GLY A 72 7.78 14.58 18.02
C GLY A 72 8.76 14.02 19.06
N GLU A 73 8.41 12.92 19.72
CA GLU A 73 9.26 12.23 20.71
C GLU A 73 10.35 11.40 20.02
N THR A 74 11.39 11.04 20.76
CA THR A 74 12.44 10.14 20.24
C THR A 74 12.04 8.68 20.29
N ARG A 75 11.09 8.34 21.17
CA ARG A 75 10.48 7.03 21.34
C ARG A 75 9.06 7.17 21.85
N THR A 76 8.12 6.52 21.19
CA THR A 76 6.71 6.52 21.59
C THR A 76 6.26 5.10 21.94
N ALA A 77 6.05 4.83 23.23
CA ALA A 77 5.48 3.57 23.75
C ALA A 77 4.07 3.77 24.32
N ALA A 78 3.65 5.02 24.50
CA ALA A 78 2.30 5.43 24.88
C ALA A 78 2.01 6.80 24.30
N LEU A 79 0.74 7.15 24.06
CA LEU A 79 0.35 8.48 23.61
C LEU A 79 -0.07 9.31 24.82
N SER A 80 0.57 10.46 24.99
CA SER A 80 0.29 11.40 26.08
C SER A 80 -0.59 12.58 25.66
N ASN A 81 -0.94 12.70 24.37
CA ASN A 81 -1.54 13.91 23.81
C ASN A 81 -2.74 13.57 22.92
N ASP A 82 -3.90 14.15 23.21
CA ASP A 82 -5.16 13.96 22.48
C ASP A 82 -5.17 14.60 21.07
N HIS A 83 -4.09 15.28 20.68
CA HIS A 83 -4.01 16.02 19.40
C HIS A 83 -3.04 15.40 18.38
N THR A 84 -2.60 14.16 18.58
CA THR A 84 -1.58 13.50 17.74
C THR A 84 -1.95 13.52 16.24
N PHE A 85 -3.21 13.33 15.89
CA PHE A 85 -3.68 13.33 14.50
C PHE A 85 -4.25 14.68 14.01
N ALA A 86 -4.38 15.70 14.88
CA ALA A 86 -5.04 16.96 14.51
C ALA A 86 -4.30 17.71 13.39
N GLN A 87 -2.98 17.64 13.37
CA GLN A 87 -2.16 18.29 12.36
C GLN A 87 -1.99 17.44 11.10
N TYR A 88 -1.81 16.14 11.26
CA TYR A 88 -1.57 15.19 10.17
C TYR A 88 -2.44 13.96 10.35
N PRO A 89 -3.63 13.92 9.72
CA PRO A 89 -4.57 12.81 9.76
C PRO A 89 -4.12 11.63 8.88
N VAL A 90 -2.99 10.99 9.25
CA VAL A 90 -2.34 9.95 8.44
C VAL A 90 -3.17 8.69 8.27
N GLY A 91 -2.91 7.93 7.20
CA GLY A 91 -3.58 6.68 6.86
C GLY A 91 -3.14 5.49 7.69
N GLY A 92 -1.95 5.55 8.29
CA GLY A 92 -1.42 4.46 9.10
C GLY A 92 -0.21 4.82 9.94
N VAL A 93 0.09 3.92 10.89
CA VAL A 93 1.25 3.99 11.76
C VAL A 93 2.01 2.67 11.69
N MET A 94 3.33 2.72 11.52
CA MET A 94 4.22 1.56 11.54
C MET A 94 4.96 1.50 12.88
N LEU A 95 4.85 0.37 13.55
CA LEU A 95 5.49 0.12 14.84
C LEU A 95 6.82 -0.61 14.64
N PHE A 96 7.79 -0.25 15.46
CA PHE A 96 9.11 -0.86 15.53
C PHE A 96 9.34 -1.47 16.90
N GLY A 97 10.39 -2.29 17.06
CA GLY A 97 10.72 -2.89 18.33
C GLY A 97 10.90 -1.90 19.50
N GLN A 98 11.22 -0.63 19.20
CA GLN A 98 11.30 0.45 20.20
C GLN A 98 9.94 0.86 20.76
N ASN A 99 8.85 0.61 20.03
CA ASN A 99 7.49 0.93 20.44
C ASN A 99 6.84 -0.19 21.26
N ILE A 100 7.53 -1.32 21.46
CA ILE A 100 7.01 -2.56 22.05
C ILE A 100 7.78 -2.88 23.33
N GLU A 101 7.06 -2.98 24.46
CA GLU A 101 7.61 -3.30 25.77
C GLU A 101 6.97 -4.54 26.40
N SER A 102 5.66 -4.69 26.26
CA SER A 102 4.87 -5.83 26.74
C SER A 102 3.57 -5.92 25.93
N GLU A 103 2.88 -7.07 26.02
CA GLU A 103 1.56 -7.23 25.40
C GLU A 103 0.57 -6.14 25.83
N GLN A 104 0.47 -5.91 27.12
CA GLN A 104 -0.48 -4.93 27.67
C GLN A 104 -0.15 -3.51 27.18
N GLN A 105 1.15 -3.15 27.17
CA GLN A 105 1.56 -1.84 26.66
C GLN A 105 1.25 -1.70 25.18
N LEU A 106 1.53 -2.72 24.36
CA LEU A 106 1.25 -2.69 22.92
C LEU A 106 -0.24 -2.60 22.63
N ARG A 107 -1.09 -3.37 23.34
CA ARG A 107 -2.56 -3.24 23.26
C ARG A 107 -3.00 -1.82 23.59
N ASN A 108 -2.54 -1.27 24.68
CA ASN A 108 -2.88 0.10 25.08
C ASN A 108 -2.44 1.12 24.03
N LEU A 109 -1.24 0.99 23.45
CA LEU A 109 -0.75 1.90 22.41
C LEU A 109 -1.64 1.81 21.14
N THR A 110 -1.95 0.60 20.68
CA THR A 110 -2.80 0.43 19.48
C THR A 110 -4.23 0.86 19.69
N GLU A 111 -4.79 0.67 20.90
CA GLU A 111 -6.11 1.18 21.30
C GLU A 111 -6.13 2.71 21.35
N GLN A 112 -5.10 3.33 21.96
CA GLN A 112 -4.97 4.79 22.01
C GLN A 112 -4.84 5.39 20.61
N LEU A 113 -4.03 4.80 19.72
CA LEU A 113 -3.89 5.23 18.33
C LEU A 113 -5.26 5.22 17.62
N ARG A 114 -6.02 4.14 17.75
CA ARG A 114 -7.37 4.03 17.14
C ARG A 114 -8.36 5.00 17.77
N ALA A 115 -8.37 5.11 19.10
CA ALA A 115 -9.28 6.02 19.80
C ALA A 115 -9.03 7.49 19.41
N GLN A 116 -7.77 7.91 19.33
CA GLN A 116 -7.43 9.27 18.91
C GLN A 116 -7.75 9.52 17.43
N ALA A 117 -7.51 8.53 16.55
CA ALA A 117 -7.91 8.63 15.15
C ALA A 117 -9.44 8.75 15.03
N ALA A 118 -10.20 7.94 15.76
CA ALA A 118 -11.67 8.02 15.80
C ALA A 118 -12.19 9.35 16.37
N ALA A 119 -11.58 9.86 17.44
CA ALA A 119 -11.91 11.18 18.01
C ALA A 119 -11.66 12.33 17.03
N ALA A 120 -10.63 12.22 16.20
CA ALA A 120 -10.36 13.13 15.09
C ALA A 120 -11.26 12.90 13.87
N ARG A 121 -12.24 11.99 13.95
CA ARG A 121 -13.14 11.59 12.87
C ARG A 121 -12.42 11.05 11.63
N LEU A 122 -11.27 10.44 11.86
CA LEU A 122 -10.49 9.82 10.78
C LEU A 122 -11.03 8.43 10.42
N TYR A 123 -10.67 8.02 9.23
CA TYR A 123 -10.94 6.66 8.77
C TYR A 123 -10.05 5.66 9.51
N PRO A 124 -10.47 4.37 9.59
CA PRO A 124 -9.72 3.36 10.31
C PRO A 124 -8.24 3.36 9.94
N LEU A 125 -7.39 3.25 10.95
CA LEU A 125 -5.95 3.40 10.85
C LEU A 125 -5.29 2.06 10.52
N PHE A 126 -4.38 2.01 9.54
CA PHE A 126 -3.44 0.92 9.46
C PHE A 126 -2.46 0.98 10.64
N ILE A 127 -2.32 -0.13 11.35
CA ILE A 127 -1.26 -0.33 12.35
C ILE A 127 -0.40 -1.46 11.83
N ALA A 128 0.80 -1.11 11.37
CA ALA A 128 1.68 -1.95 10.57
C ALA A 128 2.92 -2.39 11.35
N VAL A 129 3.44 -3.56 10.99
CA VAL A 129 4.74 -4.09 11.46
C VAL A 129 5.44 -4.88 10.35
N ASP A 130 6.77 -5.09 10.51
CA ASP A 130 7.51 -6.13 9.80
C ASP A 130 7.48 -7.41 10.67
N GLU A 131 6.81 -8.44 10.19
CA GLU A 131 6.71 -9.72 10.87
C GLU A 131 6.70 -10.85 9.84
N GLU A 132 7.89 -11.21 9.34
CA GLU A 132 8.05 -12.18 8.25
C GLU A 132 8.29 -13.61 8.75
N GLY A 133 8.54 -13.76 10.05
CA GLY A 133 9.08 -14.97 10.66
C GLY A 133 10.61 -14.93 10.76
N GLY A 134 11.22 -15.87 11.51
CA GLY A 134 12.65 -15.90 11.74
C GLY A 134 13.22 -14.59 12.27
N LEU A 135 14.28 -14.07 11.63
CA LEU A 135 14.99 -12.86 12.10
C LEU A 135 14.15 -11.58 11.98
N VAL A 136 13.22 -11.52 11.02
CA VAL A 136 12.33 -10.37 10.85
C VAL A 136 11.01 -10.62 11.56
N SER A 137 11.04 -10.51 12.89
CA SER A 137 9.91 -10.71 13.79
C SER A 137 9.95 -9.66 14.90
N ARG A 138 9.40 -8.46 14.62
CA ARG A 138 9.51 -7.32 15.55
C ARG A 138 8.73 -7.55 16.84
N VAL A 139 7.48 -8.05 16.70
CA VAL A 139 6.59 -8.29 17.83
C VAL A 139 7.02 -9.54 18.60
N ALA A 140 7.20 -10.68 17.92
CA ALA A 140 7.57 -11.92 18.56
C ALA A 140 8.88 -11.81 19.32
N ASN A 141 9.93 -11.22 18.73
CA ASN A 141 11.22 -10.98 19.39
C ASN A 141 11.09 -10.11 20.66
N LYS A 142 10.23 -9.10 20.64
CA LYS A 142 10.07 -8.18 21.78
C LYS A 142 9.23 -8.76 22.90
N LEU A 143 8.24 -9.58 22.57
CA LEU A 143 7.35 -10.17 23.55
C LEU A 143 7.79 -11.56 24.03
N GLY A 144 8.87 -12.11 23.43
CA GLY A 144 9.39 -13.43 23.78
C GLY A 144 8.49 -14.57 23.31
N TYR A 145 7.75 -14.38 22.22
CA TYR A 145 6.99 -15.45 21.58
C TYR A 145 7.91 -16.39 20.80
N ASP A 146 7.47 -17.61 20.58
CA ASP A 146 8.13 -18.50 19.66
C ASP A 146 8.13 -17.87 18.26
N LEU A 147 9.26 -17.97 17.56
CA LEU A 147 9.34 -17.42 16.21
C LEU A 147 8.64 -18.36 15.23
N ALA A 148 7.81 -17.79 14.35
CA ALA A 148 7.39 -18.50 13.15
C ALA A 148 8.64 -18.92 12.35
N PRO A 149 8.64 -20.06 11.66
CA PRO A 149 9.74 -20.42 10.76
C PRO A 149 10.03 -19.29 9.77
N SER A 150 11.31 -19.07 9.49
CA SER A 150 11.70 -18.08 8.47
C SER A 150 11.27 -18.51 7.07
N PRO A 151 11.08 -17.59 6.13
CA PRO A 151 10.83 -17.93 4.74
C PRO A 151 11.83 -18.94 4.16
N ASN A 152 13.11 -18.83 4.51
CA ASN A 152 14.15 -19.75 4.07
C ASN A 152 13.96 -21.19 4.63
N GLU A 153 13.57 -21.32 5.90
CA GLU A 153 13.26 -22.65 6.50
C GLU A 153 12.06 -23.28 5.82
N ILE A 154 10.99 -22.51 5.58
CA ILE A 154 9.80 -22.96 4.85
C ILE A 154 10.15 -23.32 3.42
N GLY A 155 10.97 -22.51 2.76
CA GLY A 155 11.43 -22.75 1.40
C GLY A 155 12.20 -24.06 1.23
N LYS A 156 13.04 -24.43 2.19
CA LYS A 156 13.77 -25.72 2.22
C LYS A 156 12.84 -26.92 2.30
N THR A 157 11.69 -26.80 2.93
CA THR A 157 10.70 -27.89 2.99
C THR A 157 9.79 -27.90 1.75
N GLY A 158 9.54 -26.74 1.16
CA GLY A 158 8.60 -26.54 0.06
C GLY A 158 7.13 -26.79 0.45
N ASP A 159 6.84 -26.80 1.75
CA ASP A 159 5.51 -27.14 2.30
C ASP A 159 4.62 -25.91 2.39
N GLU A 160 3.63 -25.81 1.51
CA GLU A 160 2.63 -24.76 1.49
C GLU A 160 1.76 -24.74 2.78
N ALA A 161 1.51 -25.89 3.39
CA ALA A 161 0.77 -25.94 4.65
C ALA A 161 1.56 -25.31 5.80
N GLN A 162 2.89 -25.45 5.78
CA GLN A 162 3.76 -24.78 6.75
C GLN A 162 3.76 -23.27 6.56
N ALA A 163 3.82 -22.78 5.31
CA ALA A 163 3.73 -21.34 5.00
C ALA A 163 2.37 -20.75 5.45
N TYR A 164 1.27 -21.45 5.16
CA TYR A 164 -0.05 -21.05 5.59
C TYR A 164 -0.17 -20.99 7.12
N THR A 165 0.32 -22.04 7.81
CA THR A 165 0.30 -22.09 9.29
C THR A 165 1.16 -21.00 9.91
N ALA A 166 2.29 -20.65 9.30
CA ALA A 166 3.12 -19.51 9.74
C ALA A 166 2.34 -18.19 9.65
N GLY A 167 1.63 -17.95 8.53
CA GLY A 167 0.76 -16.78 8.39
C GLY A 167 -0.38 -16.74 9.43
N GLN A 168 -1.02 -17.89 9.70
CA GLN A 168 -2.05 -17.99 10.74
C GLN A 168 -1.47 -17.75 12.14
N TYR A 169 -0.30 -18.29 12.44
CA TYR A 169 0.35 -18.10 13.72
C TYR A 169 0.71 -16.62 13.96
N ILE A 170 1.31 -15.96 12.96
CA ILE A 170 1.65 -14.53 13.01
C ILE A 170 0.40 -13.68 13.21
N SER A 171 -0.64 -13.85 12.37
CA SER A 171 -1.88 -13.10 12.50
C SER A 171 -2.60 -13.38 13.83
N GLY A 172 -2.46 -14.60 14.35
CA GLY A 172 -3.07 -15.04 15.61
C GLY A 172 -2.61 -14.24 16.83
N TYR A 173 -1.40 -13.71 16.84
CA TYR A 173 -0.96 -12.78 17.90
C TYR A 173 -1.01 -11.31 17.48
N LEU A 174 -0.82 -10.98 16.18
CA LEU A 174 -0.87 -9.59 15.72
C LEU A 174 -2.25 -8.96 15.85
N ALA A 175 -3.29 -9.63 15.37
CA ALA A 175 -4.64 -9.08 15.37
C ALA A 175 -5.18 -8.78 16.78
N PRO A 176 -5.05 -9.68 17.80
CA PRO A 176 -5.41 -9.36 19.18
C PRO A 176 -4.60 -8.22 19.80
N LEU A 177 -3.37 -7.96 19.33
CA LEU A 177 -2.55 -6.83 19.76
C LEU A 177 -2.90 -5.54 19.03
N GLY A 178 -3.88 -5.61 18.13
CA GLY A 178 -4.37 -4.46 17.38
C GLY A 178 -3.56 -4.10 16.13
N VAL A 179 -2.61 -4.92 15.73
CA VAL A 179 -1.91 -4.80 14.46
C VAL A 179 -2.77 -5.41 13.34
N ASN A 180 -2.93 -4.69 12.25
CA ASN A 180 -3.83 -5.06 11.16
C ASN A 180 -3.19 -5.02 9.76
N LEU A 181 -1.90 -4.71 9.68
CA LEU A 181 -1.11 -4.73 8.45
C LEU A 181 0.26 -5.35 8.75
N CYS A 182 0.68 -6.29 7.94
CA CYS A 182 1.99 -6.91 8.01
C CYS A 182 2.72 -6.75 6.67
N PHE A 183 3.93 -6.20 6.70
CA PHE A 183 4.80 -6.17 5.53
C PHE A 183 5.47 -7.53 5.34
N ALA A 184 4.65 -8.51 5.01
CA ALA A 184 4.93 -9.91 4.74
C ALA A 184 3.83 -10.49 3.84
N PRO A 185 4.07 -11.58 3.11
CA PRO A 185 5.34 -12.29 2.99
C PRO A 185 6.29 -11.64 1.99
N PRO A 186 7.61 -11.94 2.07
CA PRO A 186 8.52 -11.65 0.97
C PRO A 186 8.14 -12.49 -0.24
N ALA A 187 8.08 -11.85 -1.41
CA ALA A 187 7.83 -12.49 -2.71
C ALA A 187 9.06 -12.39 -3.62
N ASP A 188 10.18 -11.94 -3.05
CA ASP A 188 11.47 -11.89 -3.72
C ASP A 188 11.98 -13.30 -4.02
N THR A 189 12.46 -13.54 -5.25
CA THR A 189 13.17 -14.75 -5.64
C THR A 189 14.67 -14.55 -5.43
N ALA A 190 15.32 -15.43 -4.67
CA ALA A 190 16.77 -15.43 -4.55
C ALA A 190 17.39 -15.85 -5.88
N LEU A 191 18.44 -15.17 -6.35
CA LEU A 191 19.11 -15.49 -7.61
C LEU A 191 20.51 -16.06 -7.44
N ASP A 192 21.06 -16.02 -6.24
CA ASP A 192 22.39 -16.58 -5.89
C ASP A 192 22.39 -17.04 -4.43
N ASP A 193 23.19 -18.03 -4.10
CA ASP A 193 23.42 -18.60 -2.76
C ASP A 193 23.80 -17.59 -1.66
N TYR A 194 23.79 -16.29 -1.95
CA TYR A 194 24.59 -15.31 -1.26
C TYR A 194 23.81 -14.21 -0.54
N ILE A 195 22.72 -14.54 0.15
CA ILE A 195 22.16 -13.52 1.03
C ILE A 195 21.95 -14.11 2.43
N ASP A 196 23.06 -14.25 3.15
CA ASP A 196 23.07 -14.51 4.58
C ASP A 196 22.24 -13.43 5.28
N GLY A 197 21.13 -13.82 5.90
CA GLY A 197 20.25 -12.94 6.67
C GLY A 197 19.09 -12.30 5.92
N MET A 198 18.90 -12.50 4.63
CA MET A 198 17.68 -12.10 3.92
C MET A 198 16.62 -13.19 3.92
N GLN A 199 15.36 -12.78 3.92
CA GLN A 199 14.18 -13.62 4.05
C GLN A 199 13.67 -14.01 2.65
N TYR A 200 14.12 -15.15 2.11
CA TYR A 200 13.68 -15.68 0.82
C TYR A 200 13.19 -17.11 0.96
N TYR A 201 12.15 -17.47 0.25
CA TYR A 201 11.70 -18.87 0.16
C TYR A 201 12.64 -19.73 -0.68
N GLY A 202 13.40 -19.15 -1.62
CA GLY A 202 14.35 -19.86 -2.48
C GLY A 202 14.53 -19.24 -3.84
N GLU A 203 15.19 -20.00 -4.73
CA GLU A 203 15.56 -19.57 -6.09
C GLU A 203 14.52 -19.94 -7.15
N ASP A 204 13.65 -20.94 -6.88
CA ASP A 204 12.58 -21.31 -7.78
C ASP A 204 11.39 -20.35 -7.68
N PRO A 205 11.13 -19.51 -8.70
CA PRO A 205 10.04 -18.54 -8.67
C PRO A 205 8.65 -19.16 -8.48
N ALA A 206 8.46 -20.39 -8.97
CA ALA A 206 7.19 -21.10 -8.83
C ALA A 206 6.98 -21.57 -7.39
N LEU A 207 8.05 -22.00 -6.71
CA LEU A 207 8.01 -22.33 -5.28
C LEU A 207 7.73 -21.07 -4.46
N VAL A 208 8.47 -19.97 -4.70
CA VAL A 208 8.26 -18.67 -4.02
C VAL A 208 6.81 -18.22 -4.17
N SER A 209 6.26 -18.31 -5.39
CA SER A 209 4.86 -17.95 -5.68
C SER A 209 3.87 -18.71 -4.78
N ARG A 210 3.99 -20.06 -4.72
CA ARG A 210 3.08 -20.89 -3.91
C ARG A 210 3.19 -20.61 -2.40
N LEU A 211 4.42 -20.52 -1.89
CA LEU A 211 4.66 -20.30 -0.47
C LEU A 211 4.24 -18.89 -0.01
N ALA A 212 4.52 -17.87 -0.82
CA ALA A 212 4.08 -16.50 -0.53
C ALA A 212 2.54 -16.41 -0.56
N SER A 213 1.87 -17.04 -1.55
CA SER A 213 0.41 -17.07 -1.60
C SER A 213 -0.20 -17.78 -0.39
N ALA A 214 0.37 -18.90 0.04
CA ALA A 214 -0.08 -19.64 1.21
C ALA A 214 0.06 -18.82 2.52
N MET A 215 1.21 -18.17 2.74
CA MET A 215 1.42 -17.32 3.92
C MET A 215 0.51 -16.10 3.90
N ALA A 216 0.36 -15.42 2.76
CA ALA A 216 -0.56 -14.29 2.64
C ALA A 216 -2.01 -14.68 2.93
N LYS A 217 -2.43 -15.87 2.51
CA LYS A 217 -3.75 -16.44 2.85
C LYS A 217 -3.90 -16.62 4.36
N GLY A 218 -2.90 -17.17 5.04
CA GLY A 218 -2.93 -17.34 6.50
C GLY A 218 -3.04 -16.01 7.25
N LEU A 219 -2.28 -14.99 6.83
CA LEU A 219 -2.35 -13.63 7.39
C LEU A 219 -3.75 -13.01 7.18
N ARG A 220 -4.27 -13.10 5.96
CA ARG A 220 -5.59 -12.54 5.58
C ARG A 220 -6.72 -13.17 6.39
N GLU A 221 -6.76 -14.48 6.51
CA GLU A 221 -7.79 -15.20 7.27
C GLU A 221 -7.73 -14.90 8.77
N GLY A 222 -6.55 -14.55 9.31
CA GLY A 222 -6.38 -14.05 10.66
C GLY A 222 -6.68 -12.56 10.86
N GLY A 223 -7.16 -11.85 9.81
CA GLY A 223 -7.57 -10.45 9.90
C GLY A 223 -6.41 -9.44 9.76
N VAL A 224 -5.25 -9.87 9.28
CA VAL A 224 -4.08 -9.01 9.03
C VAL A 224 -3.87 -8.86 7.52
N VAL A 225 -3.80 -7.63 7.04
CA VAL A 225 -3.54 -7.31 5.63
C VAL A 225 -2.13 -7.73 5.24
N PRO A 226 -1.94 -8.63 4.26
CA PRO A 226 -0.62 -8.99 3.77
C PRO A 226 -0.10 -7.97 2.74
N CYS A 227 1.22 -7.86 2.63
CA CYS A 227 1.90 -7.03 1.65
C CYS A 227 3.09 -7.79 1.04
N TYR A 228 3.03 -8.08 -0.26
CA TYR A 228 4.17 -8.67 -0.96
C TYR A 228 5.32 -7.68 -1.08
N SER A 229 6.53 -8.11 -0.81
CA SER A 229 7.76 -7.34 -0.93
C SER A 229 8.82 -8.14 -1.72
N HIS A 230 9.66 -7.54 -2.53
CA HIS A 230 9.75 -6.11 -2.92
C HIS A 230 9.78 -6.03 -4.45
N PHE A 231 8.72 -5.56 -5.07
CA PHE A 231 8.66 -5.40 -6.53
C PHE A 231 9.73 -4.39 -7.02
N PRO A 232 10.36 -4.59 -8.16
CA PRO A 232 10.23 -5.67 -9.13
C PRO A 232 11.09 -6.90 -8.82
N GLY A 233 11.57 -7.07 -7.63
CA GLY A 233 12.47 -8.09 -7.12
C GLY A 233 13.75 -7.46 -6.60
N ARG A 234 14.36 -8.07 -5.57
CA ARG A 234 15.65 -7.56 -5.07
C ARG A 234 16.84 -8.03 -5.90
N GLY A 235 16.67 -9.10 -6.69
CA GLY A 235 17.72 -9.68 -7.53
C GLY A 235 18.93 -10.18 -6.74
N SER A 236 19.99 -10.55 -7.47
CA SER A 236 21.30 -10.82 -6.86
C SER A 236 21.99 -9.50 -6.49
N PHE A 237 22.46 -9.43 -5.26
CA PHE A 237 23.24 -8.29 -4.79
C PHE A 237 24.71 -8.45 -5.13
N GLU A 238 25.24 -7.68 -6.05
CA GLU A 238 26.69 -7.45 -6.10
C GLU A 238 27.06 -6.36 -5.08
N GLY A 239 27.47 -6.76 -3.87
CA GLY A 239 28.13 -5.91 -2.87
C GLY A 239 27.23 -5.37 -1.75
N VAL A 240 27.63 -5.70 -0.53
CA VAL A 240 27.00 -5.40 0.78
C VAL A 240 27.15 -3.93 1.17
N THR A 241 26.77 -3.00 0.35
CA THR A 241 26.58 -1.62 0.81
C THR A 241 25.24 -1.12 0.34
N LEU A 242 24.32 -0.95 1.30
CA LEU A 242 23.00 -0.32 1.20
C LEU A 242 22.98 1.05 0.45
N LYS A 243 24.08 1.47 -0.12
CA LYS A 243 24.23 2.79 -0.73
C LYS A 243 23.66 2.89 -2.14
N LYS A 244 23.69 1.83 -2.95
CA LYS A 244 23.05 1.77 -4.28
C LYS A 244 22.90 0.32 -4.70
N LEU A 245 21.72 -0.26 -4.53
CA LEU A 245 21.39 -1.55 -5.07
C LEU A 245 21.21 -1.43 -6.60
N SER A 246 22.21 -1.83 -7.37
CA SER A 246 22.16 -1.82 -8.84
C SER A 246 21.90 -3.24 -9.36
N ILE A 247 20.77 -3.44 -10.01
CA ILE A 247 20.36 -4.72 -10.56
C ILE A 247 20.55 -4.68 -12.07
N LYS A 248 21.35 -5.63 -12.59
CA LYS A 248 21.68 -5.76 -14.01
C LYS A 248 20.87 -6.90 -14.64
N ARG A 249 19.54 -6.78 -14.58
CA ARG A 249 18.59 -7.72 -15.18
C ARG A 249 17.70 -6.98 -16.16
N THR A 250 17.45 -7.59 -17.31
CA THR A 250 16.51 -7.09 -18.29
C THR A 250 15.05 -7.39 -17.85
N ALA A 251 14.10 -6.64 -18.36
CA ALA A 251 12.69 -6.93 -18.11
C ALA A 251 12.29 -8.34 -18.58
N ASP A 252 12.85 -8.84 -19.68
CA ASP A 252 12.57 -10.18 -20.21
C ASP A 252 13.06 -11.29 -19.28
N GLU A 253 14.25 -11.15 -18.70
CA GLU A 253 14.76 -12.07 -17.69
C GLU A 253 13.88 -12.07 -16.46
N MET A 254 13.47 -10.89 -15.97
CA MET A 254 12.66 -10.75 -14.76
C MET A 254 11.22 -11.24 -14.94
N ARG A 255 10.63 -11.14 -16.16
CA ARG A 255 9.33 -11.73 -16.48
C ARG A 255 9.29 -13.23 -16.29
N ASN A 256 10.40 -13.88 -16.56
CA ASN A 256 10.55 -15.33 -16.50
C ASN A 256 11.07 -15.83 -15.14
N SER A 257 11.30 -14.94 -14.18
CA SER A 257 11.76 -15.30 -12.85
C SER A 257 11.14 -14.38 -11.77
N GLU A 258 11.74 -13.25 -11.41
CA GLU A 258 11.39 -12.45 -10.24
C GLU A 258 9.93 -11.94 -10.25
N TRP A 259 9.33 -11.73 -11.44
CA TRP A 259 7.94 -11.25 -11.51
C TRP A 259 6.89 -12.37 -11.42
N ILE A 260 7.27 -13.64 -11.47
CA ILE A 260 6.31 -14.76 -11.36
C ILE A 260 5.54 -14.70 -10.04
N PRO A 261 6.17 -14.56 -8.84
CA PRO A 261 5.43 -14.50 -7.58
C PRO A 261 4.47 -13.30 -7.52
N PHE A 262 4.90 -12.14 -8.02
CA PHE A 262 4.03 -10.95 -8.03
C PHE A 262 2.85 -11.11 -9.00
N ARG A 263 3.08 -11.64 -10.21
CA ARG A 263 2.02 -11.92 -11.19
C ARG A 263 0.97 -12.88 -10.63
N ASP A 264 1.42 -13.94 -9.96
CA ASP A 264 0.54 -14.92 -9.37
C ASP A 264 -0.20 -14.34 -8.15
N GLY A 265 0.48 -13.56 -7.29
CA GLY A 265 -0.16 -12.83 -6.19
C GLY A 265 -1.21 -11.82 -6.68
N ILE A 266 -0.98 -11.14 -7.82
CA ILE A 266 -1.97 -10.26 -8.45
C ILE A 266 -3.21 -11.05 -8.88
N ARG A 267 -3.04 -12.21 -9.50
CA ARG A 267 -4.14 -13.11 -9.84
C ARG A 267 -4.91 -13.58 -8.62
N ASP A 268 -4.22 -13.80 -7.49
CA ASP A 268 -4.79 -14.20 -6.20
C ASP A 268 -5.31 -13.01 -5.37
N ASN A 269 -5.39 -11.82 -5.98
CA ASN A 269 -5.90 -10.58 -5.39
C ASN A 269 -5.13 -10.11 -4.13
N ILE A 270 -3.80 -10.17 -4.16
CA ILE A 270 -2.98 -9.59 -3.07
C ILE A 270 -3.33 -8.12 -2.82
N GLU A 271 -3.52 -7.75 -1.58
CA GLU A 271 -4.00 -6.43 -1.18
C GLU A 271 -2.98 -5.32 -1.42
N MET A 272 -1.72 -5.61 -1.09
CA MET A 272 -0.63 -4.64 -1.20
C MET A 272 0.61 -5.24 -1.83
N ILE A 273 1.33 -4.41 -2.58
CA ILE A 273 2.68 -4.72 -3.10
C ILE A 273 3.61 -3.56 -2.74
N MET A 274 4.70 -3.88 -2.06
CA MET A 274 5.76 -2.94 -1.74
C MET A 274 6.75 -2.87 -2.91
N VAL A 275 7.12 -1.64 -3.30
CA VAL A 275 8.12 -1.39 -4.35
C VAL A 275 9.44 -0.98 -3.72
N SER A 276 10.52 -1.68 -4.09
CA SER A 276 11.88 -1.47 -3.60
C SER A 276 12.48 -0.13 -4.07
N HIS A 277 13.63 0.23 -3.50
CA HIS A 277 14.45 1.34 -3.97
C HIS A 277 15.64 0.89 -4.82
N GLY A 278 15.60 -0.33 -5.37
CA GLY A 278 16.62 -0.84 -6.27
C GLY A 278 16.75 -0.01 -7.55
N LEU A 279 17.97 0.06 -8.09
CA LEU A 279 18.25 0.69 -9.38
C LEU A 279 18.31 -0.40 -10.46
N PHE A 280 17.29 -0.47 -11.27
CA PHE A 280 17.17 -1.45 -12.37
C PHE A 280 17.65 -0.84 -13.68
N ARG A 281 18.97 -0.69 -13.84
CA ARG A 281 19.61 0.09 -14.90
C ARG A 281 19.30 -0.35 -16.32
N LEU A 282 18.90 -1.61 -16.52
CA LEU A 282 18.47 -2.12 -17.83
C LEU A 282 16.96 -1.94 -18.08
N ILE A 283 16.24 -1.38 -17.11
CA ILE A 283 14.81 -1.06 -17.18
C ILE A 283 14.63 0.46 -17.11
N GLU A 284 15.31 1.11 -16.16
CA GLU A 284 15.20 2.55 -15.89
C GLU A 284 16.55 3.10 -15.45
N ASP A 285 16.96 4.23 -16.04
CA ASP A 285 18.23 4.86 -15.74
C ASP A 285 18.22 5.60 -14.40
N ASP A 286 19.17 5.26 -13.51
CA ASP A 286 19.52 5.97 -12.27
C ASP A 286 18.38 6.42 -11.33
N MET A 287 17.16 5.90 -11.50
CA MET A 287 16.02 6.17 -10.63
C MET A 287 15.71 4.95 -9.75
N PRO A 288 15.44 5.15 -8.43
CA PRO A 288 14.89 4.08 -7.59
C PRO A 288 13.55 3.58 -8.14
N ALA A 289 13.35 2.26 -8.14
CA ALA A 289 12.13 1.64 -8.69
C ALA A 289 10.84 2.26 -8.12
N SER A 290 10.80 2.58 -6.82
CA SER A 290 9.64 3.21 -6.15
C SER A 290 9.30 4.62 -6.67
N THR A 291 10.23 5.29 -7.35
CA THR A 291 10.03 6.62 -7.93
C THR A 291 10.06 6.61 -9.47
N SER A 292 10.17 5.43 -10.06
CA SER A 292 10.16 5.25 -11.52
C SER A 292 8.74 5.04 -12.06
N ASN A 293 8.30 5.96 -12.89
CA ASN A 293 7.02 5.81 -13.61
C ASN A 293 7.01 4.55 -14.49
N ARG A 294 8.14 4.20 -15.09
CA ARG A 294 8.27 3.01 -15.93
C ARG A 294 8.07 1.74 -15.09
N VAL A 295 8.64 1.67 -13.89
CA VAL A 295 8.50 0.49 -13.02
C VAL A 295 7.09 0.39 -12.43
N VAL A 296 6.59 1.45 -11.81
CA VAL A 296 5.30 1.38 -11.10
C VAL A 296 4.13 1.42 -12.07
N ASN A 297 4.00 2.49 -12.86
CA ASN A 297 2.87 2.62 -13.81
C ASN A 297 3.05 1.73 -15.04
N GLY A 298 4.27 1.64 -15.58
CA GLY A 298 4.51 0.86 -16.79
C GLY A 298 4.45 -0.64 -16.56
N LEU A 299 5.25 -1.15 -15.64
CA LEU A 299 5.36 -2.60 -15.42
C LEU A 299 4.30 -3.11 -14.45
N LEU A 300 4.25 -2.60 -13.22
CA LEU A 300 3.35 -3.17 -12.20
C LEU A 300 1.88 -2.94 -12.53
N ARG A 301 1.49 -1.71 -12.88
CA ARG A 301 0.09 -1.40 -13.20
C ARG A 301 -0.27 -1.72 -14.64
N GLY A 302 0.60 -1.38 -15.60
CA GLY A 302 0.31 -1.54 -17.04
C GLY A 302 0.50 -2.97 -17.52
N GLU A 303 1.68 -3.55 -17.32
CA GLU A 303 1.99 -4.88 -17.84
C GLU A 303 1.40 -6.00 -16.98
N LEU A 304 1.60 -5.94 -15.64
CA LEU A 304 1.08 -6.96 -14.73
C LEU A 304 -0.39 -6.72 -14.32
N GLY A 305 -0.97 -5.57 -14.65
CA GLY A 305 -2.38 -5.25 -14.43
C GLY A 305 -2.77 -5.02 -12.98
N TYR A 306 -1.83 -4.69 -12.07
CA TYR A 306 -2.11 -4.56 -10.65
C TYR A 306 -3.02 -3.37 -10.34
N GLN A 307 -4.14 -3.63 -9.69
CA GLN A 307 -5.13 -2.61 -9.28
C GLN A 307 -5.17 -2.38 -7.76
N GLY A 308 -4.43 -3.17 -6.98
CA GLY A 308 -4.35 -3.02 -5.52
C GLY A 308 -3.48 -1.85 -5.07
N VAL A 309 -3.18 -1.79 -3.79
CA VAL A 309 -2.39 -0.72 -3.18
C VAL A 309 -0.89 -0.94 -3.41
N VAL A 310 -0.24 0.06 -3.99
CA VAL A 310 1.23 0.11 -4.12
C VAL A 310 1.80 0.93 -2.98
N VAL A 311 2.67 0.32 -2.17
CA VAL A 311 3.39 1.01 -1.10
C VAL A 311 4.89 1.12 -1.45
N THR A 312 5.52 2.24 -1.14
CA THR A 312 6.99 2.36 -1.25
C THR A 312 7.67 1.58 -0.13
N ASP A 313 8.87 1.08 -0.33
CA ASP A 313 9.76 0.79 0.79
C ASP A 313 10.04 2.09 1.59
N SER A 314 10.72 2.00 2.73
CA SER A 314 10.97 3.15 3.62
C SER A 314 11.69 4.30 2.90
N LEU A 315 11.01 5.43 2.74
CA LEU A 315 11.57 6.62 2.10
C LEU A 315 12.71 7.30 2.90
N ARG A 316 12.99 6.82 4.14
CA ARG A 316 14.17 7.21 4.93
C ARG A 316 15.46 6.55 4.45
N MET A 317 15.38 5.54 3.58
CA MET A 317 16.57 4.82 3.10
C MET A 317 17.46 5.71 2.24
N ASN A 318 18.78 5.52 2.40
CA ASN A 318 19.78 6.31 1.68
C ASN A 318 19.66 6.22 0.14
N ALA A 319 19.14 5.10 -0.38
CA ALA A 319 18.87 4.93 -1.80
C ALA A 319 17.92 6.00 -2.36
N VAL A 320 17.04 6.55 -1.53
CA VAL A 320 16.12 7.62 -1.90
C VAL A 320 16.62 8.99 -1.44
N THR A 321 16.99 9.12 -0.16
CA THR A 321 17.35 10.43 0.43
C THR A 321 18.60 11.06 -0.19
N SER A 322 19.47 10.26 -0.83
CA SER A 322 20.62 10.76 -1.59
C SER A 322 20.25 11.33 -2.97
N ASN A 323 19.06 11.03 -3.49
CA ASN A 323 18.63 11.42 -4.83
C ASN A 323 17.58 12.55 -4.82
N TYR A 324 16.92 12.79 -3.67
CA TYR A 324 15.83 13.75 -3.56
C TYR A 324 16.04 14.71 -2.40
N LYS A 325 15.55 15.94 -2.55
CA LYS A 325 15.34 16.84 -1.42
C LYS A 325 14.12 16.36 -0.63
N THR A 326 14.19 16.46 0.70
CA THR A 326 13.11 16.02 1.61
C THR A 326 11.74 16.54 1.17
N GLY A 327 10.81 15.62 0.95
CA GLY A 327 9.46 15.82 0.45
C GLY A 327 9.31 15.63 -1.06
N GLN A 328 10.37 15.81 -1.85
CA GLN A 328 10.31 15.59 -3.31
C GLN A 328 10.27 14.09 -3.67
N GLU A 329 10.84 13.23 -2.85
CA GLU A 329 10.74 11.78 -2.97
C GLU A 329 9.28 11.30 -2.93
N CYS A 330 8.47 11.93 -2.08
CA CYS A 330 7.05 11.63 -1.96
C CYS A 330 6.28 12.03 -3.23
N VAL A 331 6.55 13.22 -3.77
CA VAL A 331 5.95 13.69 -5.02
C VAL A 331 6.35 12.79 -6.18
N ALA A 332 7.63 12.40 -6.25
CA ALA A 332 8.13 11.51 -7.30
C ALA A 332 7.47 10.12 -7.23
N ALA A 333 7.35 9.53 -6.03
CA ALA A 333 6.69 8.24 -5.83
C ALA A 333 5.20 8.28 -6.22
N LEU A 334 4.46 9.34 -5.88
CA LEU A 334 3.07 9.51 -6.29
C LEU A 334 2.92 9.65 -7.81
N LYS A 335 3.80 10.43 -8.46
CA LYS A 335 3.85 10.55 -9.92
C LYS A 335 4.17 9.20 -10.58
N ALA A 336 5.02 8.40 -9.95
CA ALA A 336 5.36 7.06 -10.43
C ALA A 336 4.20 6.07 -10.33
N GLY A 337 3.21 6.30 -9.47
CA GLY A 337 2.03 5.43 -9.31
C GLY A 337 1.89 4.76 -7.95
N ALA A 338 2.76 5.08 -6.96
CA ALA A 338 2.62 4.61 -5.59
C ALA A 338 1.38 5.23 -4.91
N ASP A 339 0.73 4.48 -4.03
CA ASP A 339 -0.44 4.93 -3.27
C ASP A 339 -0.08 5.26 -1.82
N ILE A 340 0.78 4.47 -1.19
CA ILE A 340 1.24 4.69 0.18
C ILE A 340 2.72 5.07 0.18
N LEU A 341 3.01 6.12 0.91
CA LEU A 341 4.34 6.68 1.16
C LEU A 341 4.78 6.23 2.56
N LEU A 342 5.66 5.23 2.60
CA LEU A 342 6.09 4.64 3.86
C LEU A 342 7.25 5.43 4.46
N LEU A 343 7.10 5.89 5.71
CA LEU A 343 8.14 6.50 6.53
C LEU A 343 8.92 7.62 5.81
N PRO A 344 8.28 8.72 5.39
CA PRO A 344 9.01 9.85 4.85
C PRO A 344 10.01 10.40 5.89
N PRO A 345 11.16 10.96 5.47
CA PRO A 345 12.13 11.55 6.40
C PRO A 345 11.55 12.65 7.29
N ASP A 346 10.62 13.43 6.76
CA ASP A 346 9.93 14.54 7.44
C ASP A 346 8.50 14.64 6.92
N LEU A 347 7.53 14.27 7.76
CA LEU A 347 6.11 14.25 7.39
C LEU A 347 5.61 15.66 7.01
N GLY A 348 5.96 16.68 7.77
CA GLY A 348 5.49 18.04 7.50
C GLY A 348 6.01 18.60 6.18
N ARG A 349 7.27 18.32 5.83
CA ARG A 349 7.84 18.70 4.53
C ARG A 349 7.22 17.89 3.40
N ALA A 350 6.96 16.60 3.62
CA ALA A 350 6.32 15.74 2.62
C ALA A 350 4.89 16.23 2.29
N VAL A 351 4.08 16.50 3.30
CA VAL A 351 2.72 17.07 3.12
C VAL A 351 2.77 18.38 2.35
N ARG A 352 3.64 19.32 2.76
CA ARG A 352 3.78 20.62 2.06
C ARG A 352 4.28 20.46 0.62
N ALA A 353 5.20 19.53 0.36
CA ALA A 353 5.69 19.27 -1.00
C ALA A 353 4.56 18.77 -1.93
N ILE A 354 3.71 17.87 -1.43
CA ILE A 354 2.55 17.38 -2.19
C ILE A 354 1.54 18.52 -2.42
N GLN A 355 1.20 19.29 -1.39
CA GLN A 355 0.30 20.45 -1.52
C GLN A 355 0.82 21.45 -2.57
N THR A 356 2.13 21.72 -2.55
CA THR A 356 2.78 22.60 -3.53
C THR A 356 2.70 22.02 -4.93
N ALA A 357 3.00 20.72 -5.10
CA ALA A 357 2.91 20.06 -6.40
C ALA A 357 1.48 20.08 -6.96
N VAL A 358 0.46 19.93 -6.11
CA VAL A 358 -0.95 20.05 -6.49
C VAL A 358 -1.29 21.48 -6.92
N SER A 359 -0.89 22.48 -6.13
CA SER A 359 -1.18 23.89 -6.43
C SER A 359 -0.49 24.37 -7.72
N GLN A 360 0.65 23.80 -8.08
CA GLN A 360 1.39 24.09 -9.30
C GLN A 360 0.91 23.28 -10.53
N GLY A 361 0.02 22.30 -10.31
CA GLY A 361 -0.45 21.41 -11.38
C GLY A 361 0.53 20.29 -11.74
N ASP A 362 1.59 20.12 -10.97
CA ASP A 362 2.59 19.05 -11.15
C ASP A 362 2.07 17.68 -10.73
N LEU A 363 1.08 17.63 -9.84
CA LEU A 363 0.35 16.46 -9.38
C LEU A 363 -1.13 16.79 -9.33
N SER A 364 -2.02 15.95 -9.89
CA SER A 364 -3.45 16.20 -9.83
C SER A 364 -4.08 15.68 -8.53
N MET A 365 -5.10 16.36 -8.01
CA MET A 365 -5.92 15.83 -6.91
C MET A 365 -6.58 14.52 -7.30
N GLN A 366 -6.99 14.34 -8.54
CA GLN A 366 -7.53 13.07 -9.04
C GLN A 366 -6.57 11.90 -8.78
N ARG A 367 -5.25 12.08 -9.02
CA ARG A 367 -4.25 11.04 -8.76
C ARG A 367 -4.18 10.68 -7.26
N ILE A 368 -4.34 11.67 -6.38
CA ILE A 368 -4.41 11.46 -4.92
C ILE A 368 -5.69 10.71 -4.57
N GLU A 369 -6.83 11.13 -5.10
CA GLU A 369 -8.14 10.51 -4.88
C GLU A 369 -8.18 9.05 -5.30
N GLU A 370 -7.58 8.70 -6.44
CA GLU A 370 -7.42 7.32 -6.90
C GLU A 370 -6.67 6.45 -5.88
N SER A 371 -5.61 6.99 -5.27
CA SER A 371 -4.88 6.31 -4.20
C SER A 371 -5.72 6.14 -2.95
N VAL A 372 -6.40 7.20 -2.51
CA VAL A 372 -7.26 7.15 -1.32
C VAL A 372 -8.36 6.11 -1.48
N ILE A 373 -8.99 6.02 -2.66
CA ILE A 373 -10.02 5.01 -2.94
C ILE A 373 -9.45 3.59 -2.81
N ARG A 374 -8.26 3.30 -3.37
CA ARG A 374 -7.61 1.98 -3.23
C ARG A 374 -7.31 1.66 -1.76
N ILE A 375 -6.75 2.61 -1.02
CA ILE A 375 -6.41 2.47 0.41
C ILE A 375 -7.68 2.17 1.23
N LEU A 376 -8.73 2.98 1.06
CA LEU A 376 -9.99 2.80 1.77
C LEU A 376 -10.68 1.48 1.39
N ALA A 377 -10.65 1.09 0.12
CA ALA A 377 -11.22 -0.18 -0.33
C ALA A 377 -10.55 -1.40 0.32
N VAL A 378 -9.22 -1.37 0.53
CA VAL A 378 -8.52 -2.41 1.29
C VAL A 378 -8.95 -2.39 2.75
N LYS A 379 -9.02 -1.22 3.38
CA LYS A 379 -9.48 -1.07 4.77
C LYS A 379 -10.90 -1.64 4.97
N ILE A 380 -11.81 -1.35 4.05
CA ILE A 380 -13.20 -1.86 4.07
C ILE A 380 -13.21 -3.38 3.90
N ARG A 381 -12.55 -3.90 2.85
CA ARG A 381 -12.54 -5.32 2.52
C ARG A 381 -11.96 -6.18 3.65
N MET A 382 -10.91 -5.69 4.28
CA MET A 382 -10.22 -6.37 5.37
C MET A 382 -10.79 -6.05 6.75
N ASN A 383 -11.88 -5.30 6.82
CA ASN A 383 -12.53 -4.87 8.07
C ASN A 383 -11.52 -4.23 9.05
N VAL A 384 -10.66 -3.37 8.54
CA VAL A 384 -9.64 -2.64 9.31
C VAL A 384 -10.34 -1.64 10.22
N GLY A 385 -10.67 -2.07 11.45
CA GLY A 385 -11.43 -1.27 12.43
C GLY A 385 -12.92 -1.14 12.08
N SER A 386 -13.70 -0.60 13.02
CA SER A 386 -15.10 -0.25 12.77
C SER A 386 -15.21 1.12 12.11
N PHE A 387 -16.04 1.21 11.08
CA PHE A 387 -16.38 2.45 10.38
C PHE A 387 -17.55 3.16 11.03
#